data_46f4f276184f0707463e8387f8b98ddf
#
_entry.id   46f4f276184f0707463e8387f8b98ddf
#
_cell.length_a   1.000
_cell.length_b   1.000
_cell.length_c   1.000
_cell.angle_alpha   90.00
_cell.angle_beta   90.00
_cell.angle_gamma   90.00
#
_symmetry.space_group_name_H-M   'P 1'
#
loop_
_entity.id
_entity.type
_entity.pdbx_description
1 polymer ?
#
loop_
_entity_poly.entity_id
_entity_poly.type
_entity_poly.pdbx_seq_one_letter_code
_entity_poly.pdbx_strand_id
1 'polypeptide(L)'
;MRHFLTLADYSKEELLEILDLAIKIKTETKNRIFKDYMPKQVLGMLFEKSSTRTRVSFETGIYQLGGVGMFLSSNDIQLGRGEPMSDTSRVISRMVDMVMIRTFEHSKLEEFAKYSKVPVINGLTDDYHPVQLMADYMTIMEASLDKDLVVAYVGDGNNLTHSWLMLASKLGFELRISTPKGYEVKEEILNKALTFAKQSGAKIVISNDPKAACKGATVVTTDTWVSMGQEAEKEQKVKEFDGYIVDAAMMSLAQKNAIFLHCLPAYRGYEVSEEVFEGNQSLVFEEAENRLHAQKGVMVWLDQKRNG
;
A
#
# COMPACT_ATOMS: atom_id res chain seq x y z
N MET A 1 -5.06 -21.99 1.63
CA MET A 1 -3.99 -21.17 1.02
C MET A 1 -4.15 -19.74 1.51
N ARG A 2 -3.09 -19.11 2.01
CA ARG A 2 -3.11 -17.68 2.40
C ARG A 2 -2.77 -16.82 1.19
N HIS A 3 -3.50 -15.71 1.00
CA HIS A 3 -3.27 -14.71 -0.03
C HIS A 3 -3.14 -13.34 0.65
N PHE A 4 -2.49 -12.37 0.02
CA PHE A 4 -2.33 -11.01 0.52
C PHE A 4 -3.14 -10.03 -0.34
N LEU A 5 -4.48 -10.05 -0.20
CA LEU A 5 -5.40 -9.28 -1.03
C LEU A 5 -5.74 -7.92 -0.40
N THR A 6 -6.00 -7.92 0.91
CA THR A 6 -6.25 -6.73 1.72
C THR A 6 -5.74 -6.94 3.14
N LEU A 7 -5.38 -5.87 3.85
CA LEU A 7 -4.96 -5.93 5.26
C LEU A 7 -6.09 -6.39 6.19
N ALA A 8 -7.34 -6.28 5.75
CA ALA A 8 -8.50 -6.76 6.47
C ALA A 8 -8.47 -8.28 6.77
N ASP A 9 -7.76 -9.07 5.95
CA ASP A 9 -7.70 -10.52 6.03
C ASP A 9 -6.70 -11.04 7.07
N TYR A 10 -6.00 -10.12 7.74
CA TYR A 10 -4.91 -10.43 8.67
C TYR A 10 -5.25 -10.00 10.09
N SER A 11 -4.71 -10.71 11.07
CA SER A 11 -4.70 -10.24 12.45
C SER A 11 -3.58 -9.20 12.66
N LYS A 12 -3.64 -8.48 13.78
CA LYS A 12 -2.58 -7.55 14.19
C LYS A 12 -1.23 -8.27 14.30
N GLU A 13 -1.22 -9.45 14.91
CA GLU A 13 -0.04 -10.26 15.14
C GLU A 13 0.59 -10.70 13.82
N GLU A 14 -0.22 -11.17 12.87
CA GLU A 14 0.27 -11.57 11.53
C GLU A 14 0.89 -10.38 10.77
N LEU A 15 0.26 -9.18 10.84
CA LEU A 15 0.82 -7.98 10.20
C LEU A 15 2.16 -7.59 10.84
N LEU A 16 2.28 -7.68 12.17
CA LEU A 16 3.52 -7.40 12.87
C LEU A 16 4.60 -8.46 12.59
N GLU A 17 4.24 -9.75 12.50
CA GLU A 17 5.17 -10.81 12.06
C GLU A 17 5.76 -10.52 10.69
N ILE A 18 4.94 -10.06 9.73
CA ILE A 18 5.38 -9.68 8.38
C ILE A 18 6.35 -8.49 8.43
N LEU A 19 6.02 -7.48 9.24
CA LEU A 19 6.85 -6.27 9.39
C LEU A 19 8.21 -6.58 10.05
N ASP A 20 8.22 -7.38 11.11
CA ASP A 20 9.46 -7.80 11.79
C ASP A 20 10.36 -8.61 10.83
N LEU A 21 9.75 -9.48 10.03
CA LEU A 21 10.46 -10.23 9.00
C LEU A 21 11.02 -9.30 7.91
N ALA A 22 10.25 -8.29 7.49
CA ALA A 22 10.69 -7.29 6.52
C ALA A 22 11.89 -6.47 7.03
N ILE A 23 11.84 -6.00 8.27
CA ILE A 23 12.91 -5.25 8.94
C ILE A 23 14.18 -6.12 9.05
N LYS A 24 14.03 -7.38 9.45
CA LYS A 24 15.14 -8.35 9.51
C LYS A 24 15.78 -8.51 8.13
N ILE A 25 15.00 -8.76 7.09
CA ILE A 25 15.49 -8.95 5.72
C ILE A 25 16.13 -7.65 5.19
N LYS A 26 15.58 -6.47 5.53
CA LYS A 26 16.18 -5.17 5.21
C LYS A 26 17.57 -5.05 5.83
N THR A 27 17.69 -5.36 7.12
CA THR A 27 18.97 -5.31 7.85
C THR A 27 20.00 -6.26 7.22
N GLU A 28 19.62 -7.48 6.91
CA GLU A 28 20.48 -8.44 6.21
C GLU A 28 20.93 -7.89 4.84
N THR A 29 19.99 -7.37 4.06
CA THR A 29 20.27 -6.79 2.73
C THR A 29 21.23 -5.60 2.79
N LYS A 30 21.03 -4.68 3.74
CA LYS A 30 21.93 -3.52 3.94
C LYS A 30 23.36 -3.96 4.33
N ASN A 31 23.47 -5.05 5.05
CA ASN A 31 24.75 -5.68 5.42
C ASN A 31 25.30 -6.61 4.31
N ARG A 32 24.70 -6.63 3.13
CA ARG A 32 25.05 -7.50 2.00
C ARG A 32 25.00 -9.00 2.32
N ILE A 33 24.12 -9.39 3.24
CA ILE A 33 23.82 -10.77 3.58
C ILE A 33 22.57 -11.16 2.78
N PHE A 34 22.76 -11.84 1.67
CA PHE A 34 21.67 -12.34 0.83
C PHE A 34 21.43 -13.81 1.16
N LYS A 35 20.34 -14.10 1.86
CA LYS A 35 19.90 -15.45 2.17
C LYS A 35 18.90 -15.91 1.14
N ASP A 36 19.05 -17.13 0.67
CA ASP A 36 18.11 -17.79 -0.23
C ASP A 36 16.84 -18.20 0.55
N TYR A 37 16.00 -17.21 0.84
CA TYR A 37 14.70 -17.46 1.50
C TYR A 37 13.72 -18.18 0.58
N MET A 38 13.81 -17.94 -0.73
CA MET A 38 12.89 -18.47 -1.77
C MET A 38 13.72 -19.03 -2.96
N PRO A 39 14.60 -20.01 -2.73
CA PRO A 39 15.54 -20.48 -3.75
C PRO A 39 14.82 -21.10 -4.94
N LYS A 40 15.14 -20.61 -6.15
CA LYS A 40 14.58 -21.06 -7.45
C LYS A 40 13.08 -20.88 -7.60
N GLN A 41 12.40 -20.18 -6.68
CA GLN A 41 10.97 -19.89 -6.83
C GLN A 41 10.72 -18.83 -7.90
N VAL A 42 9.58 -18.95 -8.58
CA VAL A 42 9.15 -18.04 -9.65
C VAL A 42 7.97 -17.21 -9.15
N LEU A 43 8.13 -15.88 -9.15
CA LEU A 43 7.05 -14.93 -8.94
C LEU A 43 6.49 -14.49 -10.30
N GLY A 44 5.26 -14.90 -10.63
CA GLY A 44 4.51 -14.33 -11.75
C GLY A 44 3.98 -12.94 -11.39
N MET A 45 4.36 -11.92 -12.16
CA MET A 45 3.94 -10.53 -11.90
C MET A 45 3.00 -10.06 -13.01
N LEU A 46 1.68 -10.14 -12.77
CA LEU A 46 0.64 -9.81 -13.73
C LEU A 46 0.25 -8.33 -13.61
N PHE A 47 0.39 -7.58 -14.71
CA PHE A 47 0.10 -6.16 -14.78
C PHE A 47 -0.95 -5.83 -15.84
N GLU A 48 -2.10 -5.31 -15.39
CA GLU A 48 -3.07 -4.59 -16.24
C GLU A 48 -2.84 -3.07 -16.20
N LYS A 49 -2.23 -2.56 -15.11
CA LYS A 49 -1.79 -1.16 -14.95
C LYS A 49 -0.27 -1.10 -14.84
N SER A 50 0.38 -0.27 -15.64
CA SER A 50 1.83 -0.06 -15.55
C SER A 50 2.25 0.53 -14.20
N SER A 51 3.44 0.14 -13.71
CA SER A 51 4.04 0.74 -12.51
C SER A 51 5.53 0.41 -12.44
N THR A 52 6.36 1.45 -12.47
CA THR A 52 7.80 1.31 -12.32
C THR A 52 8.16 0.80 -10.92
N ARG A 53 7.64 1.46 -9.88
CA ARG A 53 7.96 1.12 -8.48
C ARG A 53 7.54 -0.29 -8.10
N THR A 54 6.32 -0.70 -8.44
CA THR A 54 5.83 -2.04 -8.14
C THR A 54 6.64 -3.10 -8.87
N ARG A 55 6.95 -2.88 -10.16
CA ARG A 55 7.76 -3.82 -10.93
C ARG A 55 9.17 -3.96 -10.36
N VAL A 56 9.87 -2.83 -10.21
CA VAL A 56 11.26 -2.83 -9.72
C VAL A 56 11.36 -3.46 -8.32
N SER A 57 10.44 -3.11 -7.39
CA SER A 57 10.50 -3.61 -6.03
C SER A 57 10.20 -5.11 -5.92
N PHE A 58 9.22 -5.65 -6.64
CA PHE A 58 8.94 -7.09 -6.62
C PHE A 58 10.00 -7.90 -7.39
N GLU A 59 10.43 -7.44 -8.57
CA GLU A 59 11.43 -8.12 -9.38
C GLU A 59 12.79 -8.18 -8.67
N THR A 60 13.24 -7.05 -8.12
CA THR A 60 14.45 -7.00 -7.28
C THR A 60 14.27 -7.80 -5.99
N GLY A 61 13.09 -7.71 -5.36
CA GLY A 61 12.81 -8.39 -4.10
C GLY A 61 12.92 -9.90 -4.21
N ILE A 62 12.25 -10.51 -5.17
CA ILE A 62 12.30 -11.96 -5.38
C ILE A 62 13.71 -12.43 -5.80
N TYR A 63 14.42 -11.63 -6.62
CA TYR A 63 15.82 -11.92 -6.98
C TYR A 63 16.72 -11.95 -5.75
N GLN A 64 16.61 -10.97 -4.85
CA GLN A 64 17.39 -10.91 -3.62
C GLN A 64 17.06 -12.04 -2.62
N LEU A 65 15.90 -12.69 -2.76
CA LEU A 65 15.47 -13.84 -1.98
C LEU A 65 15.90 -15.19 -2.59
N GLY A 66 16.60 -15.18 -3.72
CA GLY A 66 17.09 -16.40 -4.42
C GLY A 66 16.13 -16.94 -5.49
N GLY A 67 15.05 -16.23 -5.77
CA GLY A 67 14.08 -16.58 -6.82
C GLY A 67 14.21 -15.72 -8.07
N VAL A 68 13.20 -15.77 -8.93
CA VAL A 68 13.13 -15.01 -10.18
C VAL A 68 11.74 -14.42 -10.40
N GLY A 69 11.67 -13.17 -10.88
CA GLY A 69 10.42 -12.50 -11.28
C GLY A 69 10.15 -12.68 -12.76
N MET A 70 8.90 -13.07 -13.10
CA MET A 70 8.42 -13.15 -14.47
C MET A 70 7.39 -12.06 -14.70
N PHE A 71 7.74 -11.06 -15.52
CA PHE A 71 6.82 -9.97 -15.86
C PHE A 71 5.81 -10.43 -16.92
N LEU A 72 4.52 -10.25 -16.61
CA LEU A 72 3.38 -10.64 -17.45
C LEU A 72 2.50 -9.40 -17.68
N SER A 73 2.67 -8.73 -18.83
CA SER A 73 1.77 -7.65 -19.24
C SER A 73 0.47 -8.21 -19.80
N SER A 74 -0.67 -7.67 -19.41
CA SER A 74 -1.96 -8.06 -20.00
C SER A 74 -2.01 -7.89 -21.53
N ASN A 75 -1.20 -6.97 -22.07
CA ASN A 75 -1.11 -6.77 -23.51
C ASN A 75 -0.41 -7.93 -24.24
N ASP A 76 0.43 -8.70 -23.52
CA ASP A 76 1.26 -9.75 -24.09
C ASP A 76 0.73 -11.16 -23.80
N ILE A 77 -0.27 -11.28 -22.90
CA ILE A 77 -0.89 -12.55 -22.50
C ILE A 77 -2.34 -12.65 -22.95
N GLN A 78 -2.94 -13.85 -22.84
CA GLN A 78 -4.31 -14.11 -23.32
C GLN A 78 -5.39 -13.36 -22.54
N LEU A 79 -5.11 -12.92 -21.33
CA LEU A 79 -6.03 -12.10 -20.52
C LEU A 79 -6.47 -10.84 -21.28
N GLY A 80 -5.53 -10.17 -21.97
CA GLY A 80 -5.85 -9.01 -22.83
C GLY A 80 -6.67 -9.36 -24.08
N ARG A 81 -6.88 -10.67 -24.35
CA ARG A 81 -7.70 -11.19 -25.47
C ARG A 81 -9.02 -11.80 -25.01
N GLY A 82 -9.42 -11.60 -23.72
CA GLY A 82 -10.68 -12.05 -23.20
C GLY A 82 -10.68 -13.44 -22.55
N GLU A 83 -9.50 -14.00 -22.21
CA GLU A 83 -9.45 -15.21 -21.39
C GLU A 83 -10.01 -14.90 -19.99
N PRO A 84 -10.92 -15.73 -19.42
CA PRO A 84 -11.43 -15.53 -18.09
C PRO A 84 -10.32 -15.55 -17.03
N MET A 85 -10.43 -14.68 -16.01
CA MET A 85 -9.47 -14.61 -14.91
C MET A 85 -9.31 -15.97 -14.19
N SER A 86 -10.39 -16.74 -14.07
CA SER A 86 -10.39 -18.08 -13.49
C SER A 86 -9.54 -19.08 -14.28
N ASP A 87 -9.52 -19.00 -15.61
CA ASP A 87 -8.74 -19.92 -16.45
C ASP A 87 -7.26 -19.53 -16.46
N THR A 88 -6.96 -18.24 -16.59
CA THR A 88 -5.62 -17.67 -16.41
C THR A 88 -5.03 -18.11 -15.06
N SER A 89 -5.82 -18.03 -13.97
CA SER A 89 -5.41 -18.44 -12.63
C SER A 89 -5.06 -19.93 -12.56
N ARG A 90 -5.93 -20.80 -13.10
CA ARG A 90 -5.71 -22.25 -13.10
C ARG A 90 -4.46 -22.67 -13.89
N VAL A 91 -4.14 -21.95 -14.94
CA VAL A 91 -2.94 -22.22 -15.77
C VAL A 91 -1.68 -21.69 -15.09
N ILE A 92 -1.62 -20.38 -14.79
CA ILE A 92 -0.42 -19.73 -14.26
C ILE A 92 -0.03 -20.34 -12.92
N SER A 93 -0.99 -20.56 -12.02
CA SER A 93 -0.71 -21.09 -10.68
C SER A 93 -0.20 -22.54 -10.63
N ARG A 94 -0.10 -23.22 -11.79
CA ARG A 94 0.56 -24.52 -11.91
C ARG A 94 2.00 -24.44 -12.43
N MET A 95 2.42 -23.25 -12.83
CA MET A 95 3.73 -23.02 -13.48
C MET A 95 4.65 -22.12 -12.66
N VAL A 96 4.09 -21.36 -11.72
CA VAL A 96 4.83 -20.44 -10.85
C VAL A 96 4.57 -20.77 -9.37
N ASP A 97 5.37 -20.20 -8.48
CA ASP A 97 5.27 -20.46 -7.03
C ASP A 97 4.47 -19.42 -6.28
N MET A 98 4.32 -18.22 -6.84
CA MET A 98 3.57 -17.10 -6.29
C MET A 98 3.13 -16.18 -7.41
N VAL A 99 2.03 -15.45 -7.23
CA VAL A 99 1.55 -14.47 -8.22
C VAL A 99 1.33 -13.12 -7.54
N MET A 100 1.84 -12.04 -8.12
CA MET A 100 1.46 -10.67 -7.79
C MET A 100 0.61 -10.12 -8.93
N ILE A 101 -0.50 -9.46 -8.60
CA ILE A 101 -1.43 -8.87 -9.57
C ILE A 101 -1.60 -7.40 -9.29
N ARG A 102 -1.49 -6.59 -10.34
CA ARG A 102 -1.84 -5.16 -10.35
C ARG A 102 -2.90 -4.92 -11.41
N THR A 103 -4.11 -4.65 -10.98
CA THR A 103 -5.30 -4.58 -11.84
C THR A 103 -6.20 -3.40 -11.46
N PHE A 104 -7.37 -3.31 -12.07
CA PHE A 104 -8.40 -2.32 -11.78
C PHE A 104 -9.34 -2.85 -10.69
N GLU A 105 -10.26 -3.70 -11.05
CA GLU A 105 -11.32 -4.22 -10.17
C GLU A 105 -10.78 -5.21 -9.14
N HIS A 106 -11.11 -4.99 -7.87
CA HIS A 106 -10.69 -5.91 -6.79
C HIS A 106 -11.29 -7.29 -6.94
N SER A 107 -12.51 -7.39 -7.47
CA SER A 107 -13.21 -8.65 -7.76
C SER A 107 -12.44 -9.58 -8.71
N LYS A 108 -11.70 -9.02 -9.68
CA LYS A 108 -10.83 -9.82 -10.56
C LYS A 108 -9.68 -10.48 -9.81
N LEU A 109 -9.12 -9.74 -8.84
CA LEU A 109 -8.07 -10.26 -7.98
C LEU A 109 -8.61 -11.39 -7.08
N GLU A 110 -9.80 -11.19 -6.50
CA GLU A 110 -10.48 -12.20 -5.68
C GLU A 110 -10.81 -13.45 -6.49
N GLU A 111 -11.31 -13.28 -7.73
CA GLU A 111 -11.55 -14.39 -8.64
C GLU A 111 -10.26 -15.16 -8.94
N PHE A 112 -9.16 -14.47 -9.26
CA PHE A 112 -7.86 -15.13 -9.47
C PHE A 112 -7.43 -15.91 -8.23
N ALA A 113 -7.49 -15.31 -7.05
CA ALA A 113 -7.11 -15.95 -5.79
C ALA A 113 -7.94 -17.20 -5.49
N LYS A 114 -9.25 -17.16 -5.76
CA LYS A 114 -10.17 -18.28 -5.57
C LYS A 114 -9.76 -19.56 -6.32
N TYR A 115 -9.20 -19.41 -7.53
CA TYR A 115 -8.80 -20.56 -8.37
C TYR A 115 -7.30 -20.86 -8.35
N SER A 116 -6.51 -20.01 -7.67
CA SER A 116 -5.06 -20.15 -7.59
C SER A 116 -4.62 -21.34 -6.73
N LYS A 117 -3.56 -22.01 -7.16
CA LYS A 117 -2.85 -23.06 -6.42
C LYS A 117 -1.65 -22.53 -5.63
N VAL A 118 -1.37 -21.25 -5.73
CA VAL A 118 -0.24 -20.57 -5.10
C VAL A 118 -0.69 -19.27 -4.44
N PRO A 119 0.09 -18.70 -3.50
CA PRO A 119 -0.23 -17.41 -2.91
C PRO A 119 -0.39 -16.31 -3.96
N VAL A 120 -1.36 -15.43 -3.73
CA VAL A 120 -1.64 -14.26 -4.57
C VAL A 120 -1.44 -13.00 -3.74
N ILE A 121 -0.72 -12.02 -4.30
CA ILE A 121 -0.44 -10.73 -3.67
C ILE A 121 -1.11 -9.63 -4.48
N ASN A 122 -1.83 -8.74 -3.78
CA ASN A 122 -2.37 -7.52 -4.34
C ASN A 122 -1.26 -6.48 -4.52
N GLY A 123 -0.81 -6.25 -5.74
CA GLY A 123 0.12 -5.17 -6.08
C GLY A 123 -0.53 -3.79 -6.10
N LEU A 124 -1.80 -3.71 -6.43
CA LEU A 124 -2.75 -2.61 -6.34
C LEU A 124 -4.05 -2.97 -7.06
N THR A 125 -5.17 -2.57 -6.49
CA THR A 125 -6.49 -2.49 -7.16
C THR A 125 -7.10 -1.10 -6.95
N ASP A 126 -8.26 -0.84 -7.55
CA ASP A 126 -9.00 0.42 -7.32
C ASP A 126 -9.52 0.54 -5.88
N ASP A 127 -9.64 -0.57 -5.15
CA ASP A 127 -10.10 -0.57 -3.77
C ASP A 127 -8.98 -0.59 -2.73
N TYR A 128 -7.83 -1.24 -3.01
CA TYR A 128 -6.78 -1.41 -2.02
C TYR A 128 -5.36 -1.39 -2.60
N HIS A 129 -4.42 -0.93 -1.77
CA HIS A 129 -2.97 -0.99 -2.02
C HIS A 129 -2.22 -1.51 -0.77
N PRO A 130 -2.45 -2.77 -0.35
CA PRO A 130 -2.00 -3.25 0.95
C PRO A 130 -0.48 -3.27 1.11
N VAL A 131 0.27 -3.58 0.05
CA VAL A 131 1.75 -3.63 0.08
C VAL A 131 2.38 -2.24 0.25
N GLN A 132 1.68 -1.16 -0.13
CA GLN A 132 2.11 0.20 0.16
C GLN A 132 2.05 0.45 1.67
N LEU A 133 0.92 0.15 2.29
CA LEU A 133 0.71 0.40 3.71
C LEU A 133 1.66 -0.38 4.62
N MET A 134 2.12 -1.55 4.16
CA MET A 134 3.19 -2.28 4.87
C MET A 134 4.51 -1.50 4.83
N ALA A 135 4.82 -0.82 3.71
CA ALA A 135 6.00 0.02 3.59
C ALA A 135 5.88 1.32 4.41
N ASP A 136 4.70 1.95 4.37
CA ASP A 136 4.40 3.16 5.14
C ASP A 136 4.57 2.88 6.64
N TYR A 137 3.96 1.80 7.13
CA TYR A 137 4.04 1.46 8.54
C TYR A 137 5.46 1.01 8.97
N MET A 138 6.17 0.31 8.10
CA MET A 138 7.58 0.00 8.30
C MET A 138 8.42 1.27 8.46
N THR A 139 8.16 2.31 7.65
CA THR A 139 8.84 3.61 7.75
C THR A 139 8.50 4.32 9.06
N ILE A 140 7.25 4.25 9.51
CA ILE A 140 6.81 4.77 10.81
C ILE A 140 7.53 4.07 11.97
N MET A 141 7.65 2.74 11.92
CA MET A 141 8.39 1.96 12.92
C MET A 141 9.88 2.35 12.96
N GLU A 142 10.52 2.50 11.81
CA GLU A 142 11.92 2.92 11.70
C GLU A 142 12.15 4.35 12.21
N ALA A 143 11.15 5.23 12.07
CA ALA A 143 11.16 6.56 12.66
C ALA A 143 10.80 6.58 14.16
N SER A 144 10.49 5.41 14.77
CA SER A 144 10.08 5.25 16.18
C SER A 144 8.81 6.06 16.53
N LEU A 145 7.87 6.15 15.59
CA LEU A 145 6.60 6.88 15.73
C LEU A 145 5.38 5.95 15.86
N ASP A 146 5.59 4.64 15.97
CA ASP A 146 4.54 3.64 16.10
C ASP A 146 3.82 3.63 17.46
N LYS A 147 4.40 4.30 18.47
CA LYS A 147 3.76 4.53 19.78
C LYS A 147 2.94 5.81 19.74
N ASP A 148 1.72 5.75 20.27
CA ASP A 148 0.76 6.88 20.29
C ASP A 148 0.55 7.49 18.89
N LEU A 149 0.52 6.61 17.87
CA LEU A 149 0.46 6.97 16.47
C LEU A 149 -0.86 7.66 16.12
N VAL A 150 -0.74 8.86 15.56
CA VAL A 150 -1.84 9.62 14.97
C VAL A 150 -1.49 9.93 13.52
N VAL A 151 -2.18 9.29 12.59
CA VAL A 151 -2.00 9.51 11.15
C VAL A 151 -3.08 10.47 10.66
N ALA A 152 -2.68 11.54 10.00
CA ALA A 152 -3.56 12.42 9.24
C ALA A 152 -3.39 12.15 7.74
N TYR A 153 -4.44 11.66 7.10
CA TYR A 153 -4.54 11.58 5.65
C TYR A 153 -5.32 12.77 5.12
N VAL A 154 -4.75 13.49 4.14
CA VAL A 154 -5.37 14.66 3.51
C VAL A 154 -5.40 14.45 2.00
N GLY A 155 -6.58 14.37 1.39
CA GLY A 155 -6.68 14.17 -0.07
C GLY A 155 -7.91 13.39 -0.51
N ASP A 156 -7.76 12.56 -1.55
CA ASP A 156 -8.85 11.78 -2.15
C ASP A 156 -9.15 10.50 -1.36
N GLY A 157 -10.42 10.15 -1.22
CA GLY A 157 -10.88 8.91 -0.58
C GLY A 157 -10.70 7.68 -1.48
N ASN A 158 -9.48 7.41 -1.90
CA ASN A 158 -9.09 6.39 -2.86
C ASN A 158 -8.64 5.05 -2.21
N ASN A 159 -8.05 4.16 -3.01
CA ASN A 159 -7.55 2.85 -2.57
C ASN A 159 -6.45 2.93 -1.48
N LEU A 160 -5.64 4.00 -1.47
CA LEU A 160 -4.64 4.21 -0.42
C LEU A 160 -5.33 4.53 0.91
N THR A 161 -6.31 5.43 0.89
CA THR A 161 -7.12 5.79 2.07
C THR A 161 -7.87 4.58 2.61
N HIS A 162 -8.45 3.76 1.72
CA HIS A 162 -9.09 2.50 2.11
C HIS A 162 -8.12 1.54 2.81
N SER A 163 -6.89 1.47 2.32
CA SER A 163 -5.86 0.62 2.93
C SER A 163 -5.37 1.17 4.26
N TRP A 164 -5.30 2.50 4.43
CA TRP A 164 -5.08 3.15 5.73
C TRP A 164 -6.17 2.81 6.74
N LEU A 165 -7.46 2.82 6.32
CA LEU A 165 -8.57 2.40 7.16
C LEU A 165 -8.40 0.97 7.68
N MET A 166 -8.02 0.04 6.79
CA MET A 166 -7.79 -1.35 7.19
C MET A 166 -6.59 -1.46 8.15
N LEU A 167 -5.48 -0.80 7.85
CA LEU A 167 -4.29 -0.85 8.70
C LEU A 167 -4.57 -0.30 10.10
N ALA A 168 -5.13 0.91 10.19
CA ALA A 168 -5.43 1.55 11.46
C ALA A 168 -6.40 0.72 12.29
N SER A 169 -7.47 0.21 11.66
CA SER A 169 -8.48 -0.60 12.34
C SER A 169 -7.96 -1.96 12.82
N LYS A 170 -6.90 -2.50 12.21
CA LYS A 170 -6.26 -3.75 12.65
C LYS A 170 -5.20 -3.51 13.72
N LEU A 171 -4.37 -2.49 13.56
CA LEU A 171 -3.26 -2.23 14.49
C LEU A 171 -3.67 -1.44 15.75
N GLY A 172 -4.79 -0.70 15.69
CA GLY A 172 -5.35 -0.03 16.88
C GLY A 172 -4.86 1.39 17.13
N PHE A 173 -4.50 2.16 16.07
CA PHE A 173 -4.07 3.56 16.20
C PHE A 173 -5.12 4.57 15.74
N GLU A 174 -4.87 5.86 15.97
CA GLU A 174 -5.75 6.94 15.52
C GLU A 174 -5.46 7.30 14.05
N LEU A 175 -6.51 7.24 13.21
CA LEU A 175 -6.48 7.67 11.82
C LEU A 175 -7.52 8.78 11.61
N ARG A 176 -7.06 9.92 11.13
CA ARG A 176 -7.88 11.06 10.75
C ARG A 176 -7.81 11.24 9.24
N ILE A 177 -8.95 11.12 8.58
CA ILE A 177 -9.08 11.28 7.13
C ILE A 177 -9.82 12.58 6.87
N SER A 178 -9.24 13.42 6.03
CA SER A 178 -9.90 14.61 5.51
C SER A 178 -9.92 14.60 4.00
N THR A 179 -11.14 14.57 3.44
CA THR A 179 -11.38 14.59 2.00
C THR A 179 -12.31 15.75 1.65
N PRO A 180 -12.24 16.32 0.44
CA PRO A 180 -13.28 17.22 -0.05
C PRO A 180 -14.63 16.50 -0.13
N LYS A 181 -15.73 17.26 -0.08
CA LYS A 181 -17.09 16.72 -0.25
C LYS A 181 -17.22 16.09 -1.63
N GLY A 182 -17.79 14.87 -1.67
CA GLY A 182 -17.95 14.08 -2.89
C GLY A 182 -16.75 13.18 -3.21
N TYR A 183 -15.68 13.27 -2.41
CA TYR A 183 -14.47 12.44 -2.54
C TYR A 183 -14.21 11.60 -1.28
N GLU A 184 -15.28 11.27 -0.56
CA GLU A 184 -15.21 10.46 0.64
C GLU A 184 -14.82 9.01 0.31
N VAL A 185 -14.30 8.30 1.31
CA VAL A 185 -14.04 6.86 1.24
C VAL A 185 -15.34 6.09 1.01
N LYS A 186 -15.27 4.94 0.37
CA LYS A 186 -16.43 4.06 0.16
C LYS A 186 -17.06 3.66 1.49
N GLU A 187 -18.37 3.87 1.63
CA GLU A 187 -19.11 3.62 2.88
C GLU A 187 -19.00 2.16 3.35
N GLU A 188 -19.06 1.20 2.43
CA GLU A 188 -18.91 -0.22 2.73
C GLU A 188 -17.54 -0.55 3.37
N ILE A 189 -16.47 0.10 2.87
CA ILE A 189 -15.11 -0.08 3.39
C ILE A 189 -14.95 0.60 4.75
N LEU A 190 -15.52 1.81 4.91
CA LEU A 190 -15.54 2.50 6.19
C LEU A 190 -16.27 1.67 7.26
N ASN A 191 -17.45 1.14 6.95
CA ASN A 191 -18.23 0.31 7.87
C ASN A 191 -17.48 -0.96 8.29
N LYS A 192 -16.76 -1.59 7.34
CA LYS A 192 -15.88 -2.73 7.64
C LYS A 192 -14.75 -2.34 8.59
N ALA A 193 -14.08 -1.20 8.34
CA ALA A 193 -13.03 -0.67 9.19
C ALA A 193 -13.54 -0.33 10.61
N LEU A 194 -14.69 0.32 10.73
CA LEU A 194 -15.29 0.63 12.03
C LEU A 194 -15.63 -0.62 12.85
N THR A 195 -15.98 -1.73 12.19
CA THR A 195 -16.21 -3.01 12.85
C THR A 195 -14.90 -3.56 13.47
N PHE A 196 -13.79 -3.50 12.76
CA PHE A 196 -12.49 -3.90 13.30
C PHE A 196 -11.97 -2.92 14.36
N ALA A 197 -12.19 -1.62 14.17
CA ALA A 197 -11.77 -0.57 15.10
C ALA A 197 -12.38 -0.76 16.51
N LYS A 198 -13.64 -1.24 16.60
CA LYS A 198 -14.28 -1.58 17.88
C LYS A 198 -13.53 -2.69 18.64
N GLN A 199 -12.86 -3.59 17.94
CA GLN A 199 -12.10 -4.70 18.54
C GLN A 199 -10.68 -4.29 18.93
N SER A 200 -10.02 -3.50 18.08
CA SER A 200 -8.63 -3.09 18.26
C SER A 200 -8.45 -1.84 19.15
N GLY A 201 -9.54 -1.07 19.36
CA GLY A 201 -9.47 0.24 20.01
C GLY A 201 -9.02 1.38 19.11
N ALA A 202 -8.92 1.16 17.79
CA ALA A 202 -8.58 2.22 16.85
C ALA A 202 -9.60 3.35 16.85
N LYS A 203 -9.11 4.58 16.68
CA LYS A 203 -9.97 5.77 16.56
C LYS A 203 -9.95 6.24 15.11
N ILE A 204 -11.10 6.15 14.44
CA ILE A 204 -11.27 6.60 13.06
C ILE A 204 -12.08 7.90 13.05
N VAL A 205 -11.52 8.95 12.46
CA VAL A 205 -12.15 10.27 12.33
C VAL A 205 -12.22 10.65 10.87
N ILE A 206 -13.42 10.92 10.38
CA ILE A 206 -13.67 11.38 8.99
C ILE A 206 -14.15 12.83 9.05
N SER A 207 -13.56 13.70 8.23
CA SER A 207 -13.91 15.12 8.18
C SER A 207 -13.66 15.72 6.78
N ASN A 208 -14.12 16.96 6.60
CA ASN A 208 -13.74 17.79 5.45
C ASN A 208 -12.83 18.97 5.88
N ASP A 209 -12.20 18.88 7.07
CA ASP A 209 -11.30 19.92 7.61
C ASP A 209 -9.87 19.36 7.69
N PRO A 210 -9.01 19.63 6.69
CA PRO A 210 -7.64 19.12 6.66
C PRO A 210 -6.78 19.67 7.79
N LYS A 211 -7.05 20.90 8.25
CA LYS A 211 -6.31 21.50 9.36
C LYS A 211 -6.61 20.79 10.69
N ALA A 212 -7.88 20.49 10.92
CA ALA A 212 -8.28 19.73 12.12
C ALA A 212 -7.69 18.31 12.09
N ALA A 213 -7.61 17.66 10.93
CA ALA A 213 -7.00 16.35 10.80
C ALA A 213 -5.50 16.37 11.13
N CYS A 214 -4.75 17.35 10.62
CA CYS A 214 -3.31 17.47 10.84
C CYS A 214 -2.92 17.92 12.26
N LYS A 215 -3.83 18.58 12.98
CA LYS A 215 -3.50 19.15 14.31
C LYS A 215 -3.01 18.07 15.29
N GLY A 216 -1.71 18.16 15.66
CA GLY A 216 -1.07 17.24 16.60
C GLY A 216 -0.85 15.82 16.03
N ALA A 217 -0.98 15.60 14.72
CA ALA A 217 -0.66 14.33 14.10
C ALA A 217 0.85 14.01 14.19
N THR A 218 1.21 12.75 14.29
CA THR A 218 2.60 12.26 14.26
C THR A 218 3.06 11.94 12.83
N VAL A 219 2.10 11.64 11.95
CA VAL A 219 2.31 11.38 10.52
C VAL A 219 1.29 12.16 9.73
N VAL A 220 1.74 12.88 8.70
CA VAL A 220 0.88 13.49 7.68
C VAL A 220 1.15 12.77 6.36
N THR A 221 0.12 12.32 5.69
CA THR A 221 0.24 11.62 4.41
C THR A 221 -0.82 12.08 3.43
N THR A 222 -0.51 12.00 2.17
CA THR A 222 -1.41 12.30 1.06
C THR A 222 -1.13 11.38 -0.12
N ASP A 223 -1.96 11.44 -1.13
CA ASP A 223 -1.77 10.79 -2.42
C ASP A 223 -2.15 11.76 -3.54
N THR A 224 -1.78 11.43 -4.77
CA THR A 224 -2.17 12.21 -5.94
C THR A 224 -3.69 12.40 -6.02
N TRP A 225 -4.13 13.62 -6.29
CA TRP A 225 -5.56 13.91 -6.44
C TRP A 225 -6.16 13.28 -7.69
N VAL A 226 -5.32 13.07 -8.72
CA VAL A 226 -5.73 12.48 -10.00
C VAL A 226 -5.09 11.11 -10.14
N SER A 227 -5.87 10.07 -9.89
CA SER A 227 -5.42 8.69 -10.05
C SER A 227 -5.24 8.33 -11.52
N MET A 228 -4.45 7.29 -11.79
CA MET A 228 -4.23 6.77 -13.14
C MET A 228 -5.57 6.38 -13.80
N GLY A 229 -5.83 6.93 -14.98
CA GLY A 229 -7.08 6.75 -15.73
C GLY A 229 -8.14 7.83 -15.48
N GLN A 230 -7.86 8.82 -14.62
CA GLN A 230 -8.75 9.96 -14.32
C GLN A 230 -8.19 11.30 -14.84
N GLU A 231 -7.28 11.28 -15.79
CA GLU A 231 -6.61 12.48 -16.30
C GLU A 231 -7.57 13.52 -16.90
N ALA A 232 -8.72 13.07 -17.39
CA ALA A 232 -9.79 13.96 -17.90
C ALA A 232 -10.46 14.81 -16.80
N GLU A 233 -10.41 14.38 -15.54
CA GLU A 233 -11.00 15.06 -14.39
C GLU A 233 -10.04 16.06 -13.72
N LYS A 234 -8.81 16.17 -14.22
CA LYS A 234 -7.73 16.92 -13.56
C LYS A 234 -8.10 18.35 -13.21
N GLU A 235 -8.62 19.12 -14.16
CA GLU A 235 -8.94 20.55 -13.97
C GLU A 235 -10.06 20.75 -12.91
N GLN A 236 -11.01 19.86 -12.87
CA GLN A 236 -12.10 19.88 -11.90
C GLN A 236 -11.58 19.52 -10.51
N LYS A 237 -10.85 18.42 -10.37
CA LYS A 237 -10.27 17.98 -9.09
C LYS A 237 -9.36 19.03 -8.48
N VAL A 238 -8.50 19.68 -9.27
CA VAL A 238 -7.63 20.76 -8.77
C VAL A 238 -8.40 21.91 -8.12
N LYS A 239 -9.60 22.24 -8.65
CA LYS A 239 -10.46 23.28 -8.05
C LYS A 239 -11.17 22.80 -6.79
N GLU A 240 -11.63 21.55 -6.79
CA GLU A 240 -12.39 20.97 -5.67
C GLU A 240 -11.50 20.60 -4.49
N PHE A 241 -10.20 20.38 -4.73
CA PHE A 241 -9.19 20.13 -3.71
C PHE A 241 -8.49 21.40 -3.20
N ASP A 242 -9.02 22.58 -3.51
CA ASP A 242 -8.48 23.83 -2.94
C ASP A 242 -8.48 23.77 -1.40
N GLY A 243 -7.33 24.09 -0.79
CA GLY A 243 -7.10 24.00 0.66
C GLY A 243 -6.70 22.61 1.18
N TYR A 244 -6.54 21.61 0.29
CA TYR A 244 -6.09 20.25 0.66
C TYR A 244 -4.60 19.99 0.34
N ILE A 245 -3.87 21.00 -0.13
CA ILE A 245 -2.42 20.86 -0.31
C ILE A 245 -1.72 20.71 1.06
N VAL A 246 -0.84 19.72 1.17
CA VAL A 246 0.05 19.60 2.32
C VAL A 246 1.25 20.50 2.10
N ASP A 247 1.19 21.69 2.66
CA ASP A 247 2.24 22.71 2.64
C ASP A 247 2.88 22.88 4.03
N ALA A 248 3.84 23.79 4.15
CA ALA A 248 4.53 24.08 5.41
C ALA A 248 3.56 24.55 6.51
N ALA A 249 2.51 25.31 6.16
CA ALA A 249 1.49 25.75 7.10
C ALA A 249 0.68 24.57 7.64
N MET A 250 0.32 23.60 6.76
CA MET A 250 -0.36 22.38 7.15
C MET A 250 0.54 21.51 8.05
N MET A 251 1.80 21.28 7.67
CA MET A 251 2.77 20.53 8.46
C MET A 251 3.05 21.17 9.83
N SER A 252 3.00 22.49 9.94
CA SER A 252 3.19 23.20 11.22
C SER A 252 2.11 22.91 12.26
N LEU A 253 0.93 22.42 11.86
CA LEU A 253 -0.15 22.00 12.75
C LEU A 253 0.10 20.62 13.38
N ALA A 254 0.93 19.81 12.76
CA ALA A 254 1.32 18.50 13.25
C ALA A 254 2.33 18.61 14.41
N GLN A 255 2.73 17.49 14.99
CA GLN A 255 3.78 17.49 16.02
C GLN A 255 5.12 17.93 15.39
N LYS A 256 5.99 18.54 16.23
CA LYS A 256 7.29 19.06 15.78
C LYS A 256 8.17 17.98 15.11
N ASN A 257 8.05 16.73 15.56
CA ASN A 257 8.76 15.57 15.04
C ASN A 257 7.90 14.74 14.05
N ALA A 258 6.78 15.30 13.59
CA ALA A 258 5.94 14.60 12.62
C ALA A 258 6.70 14.37 11.31
N ILE A 259 6.41 13.23 10.66
CA ILE A 259 6.93 12.90 9.33
C ILE A 259 5.87 13.08 8.26
N PHE A 260 6.34 13.34 7.03
CA PHE A 260 5.51 13.37 5.83
C PHE A 260 5.77 12.11 4.98
N LEU A 261 4.69 11.45 4.52
CA LEU A 261 4.71 10.27 3.65
C LEU A 261 3.90 10.51 2.38
N HIS A 262 4.31 9.87 1.28
CA HIS A 262 3.61 9.88 0.00
C HIS A 262 4.01 8.68 -0.85
N CYS A 263 3.05 7.90 -1.30
CA CYS A 263 3.29 6.64 -2.05
C CYS A 263 3.93 6.82 -3.43
N LEU A 264 4.02 8.06 -3.93
CA LEU A 264 4.55 8.44 -5.24
C LEU A 264 3.80 7.81 -6.45
N PRO A 265 3.72 8.52 -7.60
CA PRO A 265 4.37 9.81 -7.92
C PRO A 265 3.68 10.98 -7.23
N ALA A 266 4.41 12.05 -6.88
CA ALA A 266 3.87 13.27 -6.32
C ALA A 266 3.84 14.39 -7.36
N TYR A 267 2.78 15.19 -7.35
CA TYR A 267 2.64 16.38 -8.18
C TYR A 267 2.82 17.63 -7.29
N ARG A 268 4.06 18.11 -7.23
CA ARG A 268 4.41 19.29 -6.46
C ARG A 268 3.61 20.52 -6.91
N GLY A 269 3.06 21.25 -5.93
CA GLY A 269 2.14 22.36 -6.18
C GLY A 269 0.66 21.97 -6.32
N TYR A 270 0.36 20.66 -6.26
CA TYR A 270 -1.00 20.13 -6.15
C TYR A 270 -1.22 19.57 -4.75
N GLU A 271 -1.08 18.26 -4.55
CA GLU A 271 -1.33 17.61 -3.26
C GLU A 271 -0.25 17.89 -2.20
N VAL A 272 0.96 18.27 -2.62
CA VAL A 272 2.08 18.60 -1.72
C VAL A 272 2.90 19.76 -2.28
N SER A 273 3.39 20.63 -1.39
CA SER A 273 4.34 21.67 -1.77
C SER A 273 5.76 21.12 -1.96
N GLU A 274 6.56 21.78 -2.79
CA GLU A 274 7.99 21.45 -2.96
C GLU A 274 8.74 21.49 -1.62
N GLU A 275 8.46 22.51 -0.79
CA GLU A 275 9.09 22.70 0.51
C GLU A 275 8.85 21.53 1.45
N VAL A 276 7.64 20.99 1.50
CA VAL A 276 7.31 19.82 2.34
C VAL A 276 7.94 18.55 1.75
N PHE A 277 7.82 18.39 0.44
CA PHE A 277 8.31 17.19 -0.24
C PHE A 277 9.82 17.00 -0.10
N GLU A 278 10.61 18.07 -0.20
CA GLU A 278 12.07 18.05 -0.07
C GLU A 278 12.54 18.41 1.37
N GLY A 279 11.61 18.65 2.29
CA GLY A 279 11.90 19.06 3.66
C GLY A 279 12.41 17.92 4.54
N ASN A 280 13.04 18.28 5.66
CA ASN A 280 13.64 17.32 6.61
C ASN A 280 12.64 16.37 7.29
N GLN A 281 11.33 16.67 7.24
CA GLN A 281 10.26 15.81 7.77
C GLN A 281 9.78 14.80 6.73
N SER A 282 10.17 14.95 5.46
CA SER A 282 9.78 14.06 4.38
C SER A 282 10.59 12.76 4.42
N LEU A 283 9.90 11.63 4.49
CA LEU A 283 10.49 10.30 4.40
C LEU A 283 10.01 9.53 3.17
N VAL A 284 9.60 10.25 2.12
CA VAL A 284 9.00 9.66 0.91
C VAL A 284 9.95 8.72 0.16
N PHE A 285 11.26 8.94 0.22
CA PHE A 285 12.24 8.09 -0.43
C PHE A 285 12.59 6.87 0.41
N GLU A 286 12.64 7.00 1.74
CA GLU A 286 12.73 5.88 2.69
C GLU A 286 11.52 4.97 2.59
N GLU A 287 10.32 5.55 2.51
CA GLU A 287 9.07 4.85 2.26
C GLU A 287 9.11 4.10 0.92
N ALA A 288 9.58 4.75 -0.15
CA ALA A 288 9.74 4.13 -1.46
C ALA A 288 10.76 2.97 -1.43
N GLU A 289 11.86 3.09 -0.69
CA GLU A 289 12.81 1.99 -0.47
C GLU A 289 12.15 0.85 0.32
N ASN A 290 11.38 1.18 1.35
CA ASN A 290 10.67 0.20 2.17
C ASN A 290 9.66 -0.64 1.39
N ARG A 291 9.20 -0.18 0.23
CA ARG A 291 8.43 -1.00 -0.72
C ARG A 291 9.16 -2.30 -1.09
N LEU A 292 10.47 -2.23 -1.34
CA LEU A 292 11.28 -3.42 -1.62
C LEU A 292 11.29 -4.38 -0.44
N HIS A 293 11.49 -3.85 0.77
CA HIS A 293 11.70 -4.68 1.96
C HIS A 293 10.40 -5.24 2.52
N ALA A 294 9.34 -4.43 2.59
CA ALA A 294 8.02 -4.89 3.00
C ALA A 294 7.47 -6.00 2.10
N GLN A 295 7.65 -5.87 0.78
CA GLN A 295 7.23 -6.90 -0.18
C GLN A 295 8.04 -8.20 -0.03
N LYS A 296 9.32 -8.12 0.30
CA LYS A 296 10.11 -9.32 0.66
C LYS A 296 9.55 -10.01 1.89
N GLY A 297 9.21 -9.25 2.94
CA GLY A 297 8.55 -9.78 4.13
C GLY A 297 7.25 -10.50 3.81
N VAL A 298 6.38 -9.88 3.00
CA VAL A 298 5.11 -10.48 2.56
C VAL A 298 5.34 -11.80 1.79
N MET A 299 6.26 -11.79 0.82
CA MET A 299 6.55 -12.97 0.01
C MET A 299 7.05 -14.15 0.86
N VAL A 300 8.04 -13.90 1.71
CA VAL A 300 8.64 -14.94 2.58
C VAL A 300 7.62 -15.44 3.60
N TRP A 301 6.82 -14.56 4.21
CA TRP A 301 5.78 -14.96 5.16
C TRP A 301 4.72 -15.85 4.50
N LEU A 302 4.25 -15.49 3.31
CA LEU A 302 3.27 -16.29 2.56
C LEU A 302 3.84 -17.66 2.18
N ASP A 303 5.10 -17.73 1.78
CA ASP A 303 5.77 -18.99 1.44
C ASP A 303 5.88 -19.91 2.67
N GLN A 304 6.27 -19.37 3.83
CA GLN A 304 6.32 -20.11 5.09
C GLN A 304 4.96 -20.66 5.54
N LYS A 305 3.86 -19.90 5.29
CA LYS A 305 2.49 -20.33 5.64
C LYS A 305 1.84 -21.22 4.57
N ARG A 306 2.55 -21.53 3.48
CA ARG A 306 2.02 -22.35 2.38
C ARG A 306 1.83 -23.81 2.75
N ASN A 307 2.68 -24.32 3.63
CA ASN A 307 2.76 -25.71 4.02
C ASN A 307 2.25 -25.98 5.46
N GLY A 308 1.60 -25.00 6.08
CA GLY A 308 1.02 -25.08 7.43
C GLY A 308 -0.47 -25.30 7.45
#